data_ec4c39aaf91d73909a992a506a1e1925
#
_entry.id   ec4c39aaf91d73909a992a506a1e1925
#
_cell.length_a   1.000
_cell.length_b   1.000
_cell.length_c   1.000
_cell.angle_alpha   90.00
_cell.angle_beta   90.00
_cell.angle_gamma   90.00
#
_symmetry.space_group_name_H-M   'P 1'
#
loop_
_entity.id
_entity.type
_entity.pdbx_description
1 polymer ?
#
loop_
_entity_poly.entity_id
_entity_poly.type
_entity_poly.pdbx_seq_one_letter_code
_entity_poly.pdbx_strand_id
1 'polypeptide(L)'
;MKNYENLLEMYHPFDIAVERAEGVYIYDRYGRRYLDSFSGIGVMSLGHCHPEVSAAFIDKISRYAHLSNYFLDEDCIYVADKLVSFSGKKGKVFFTNSGTEATEAALKAVKKISTACKNKIVFFKNGFHGRTLGALSVNGFENLTGQFMPLLGNTVCLNINDCEELDKYMLENAQNTAAMFVEPIQGSGGVLPLTREFAQKIEKYHKECRFLLISDEVQAGLGRTGKIYSYQNYPLDPDIITLAKSLGGGLPLGAAVFLEESGNILKDPDHGSTFAPN
;
A
#
# COMPACT_ATOMS: atom_id res chain seq x y z
N MET A 1 -18.79 26.56 -15.54
CA MET A 1 -18.30 25.26 -15.01
C MET A 1 -18.81 24.15 -15.92
N LYS A 2 -17.97 23.16 -16.27
CA LYS A 2 -18.48 21.95 -16.92
C LYS A 2 -19.30 21.19 -15.88
N ASN A 3 -20.46 20.70 -16.30
CA ASN A 3 -21.36 19.94 -15.45
C ASN A 3 -20.77 18.56 -15.17
N TYR A 4 -20.63 18.18 -13.91
CA TYR A 4 -20.12 16.86 -13.48
C TYR A 4 -21.23 15.82 -13.28
N GLU A 5 -22.42 16.07 -13.83
CA GLU A 5 -23.64 15.25 -13.62
C GLU A 5 -23.47 13.76 -13.91
N ASN A 6 -22.52 13.42 -14.77
CA ASN A 6 -22.24 12.02 -15.14
C ASN A 6 -21.18 11.35 -14.25
N LEU A 7 -20.64 12.05 -13.25
CA LEU A 7 -19.70 11.47 -12.28
C LEU A 7 -20.40 11.22 -10.95
N LEU A 8 -20.12 10.08 -10.32
CA LEU A 8 -20.57 9.87 -8.95
C LEU A 8 -19.92 10.91 -8.02
N GLU A 9 -20.73 11.50 -7.15
CA GLU A 9 -20.31 12.54 -6.20
C GLU A 9 -19.53 11.95 -5.01
N MET A 10 -18.46 11.18 -5.32
CA MET A 10 -17.62 10.54 -4.31
C MET A 10 -16.57 11.49 -3.73
N TYR A 11 -16.32 12.61 -4.38
CA TYR A 11 -15.35 13.63 -4.00
C TYR A 11 -15.91 15.02 -4.22
N HIS A 12 -15.40 15.99 -3.45
CA HIS A 12 -15.68 17.41 -3.65
C HIS A 12 -14.45 18.05 -4.32
N PRO A 13 -14.43 18.18 -5.66
CA PRO A 13 -13.30 18.78 -6.37
C PRO A 13 -13.07 20.23 -5.96
N PHE A 14 -11.81 20.65 -5.93
CA PHE A 14 -11.49 22.08 -5.85
C PHE A 14 -12.00 22.79 -7.10
N ASP A 15 -12.49 24.02 -6.95
CA ASP A 15 -12.94 24.85 -8.10
C ASP A 15 -11.72 25.44 -8.84
N ILE A 16 -10.84 24.56 -9.31
CA ILE A 16 -9.63 24.87 -10.05
C ILE A 16 -9.66 24.09 -11.36
N ALA A 17 -9.87 24.76 -12.48
CA ALA A 17 -9.79 24.14 -13.80
C ALA A 17 -8.31 24.07 -14.24
N VAL A 18 -7.64 23.01 -13.86
CA VAL A 18 -6.22 22.77 -14.16
C VAL A 18 -6.00 22.66 -15.67
N GLU A 19 -5.03 23.39 -16.20
CA GLU A 19 -4.57 23.34 -17.59
C GLU A 19 -3.24 22.59 -17.71
N ARG A 20 -2.29 22.86 -16.82
CA ARG A 20 -0.97 22.20 -16.78
C ARG A 20 -0.44 22.15 -15.35
N ALA A 21 0.55 21.28 -15.15
CA ALA A 21 1.31 21.22 -13.91
C ALA A 21 2.79 20.95 -14.22
N GLU A 22 3.70 21.49 -13.38
CA GLU A 22 5.14 21.38 -13.57
C GLU A 22 5.85 21.48 -12.21
N GLY A 23 6.73 20.55 -11.91
CA GLY A 23 7.43 20.49 -10.62
C GLY A 23 6.43 20.47 -9.46
N VAL A 24 6.48 21.47 -8.60
CA VAL A 24 5.59 21.61 -7.43
C VAL A 24 4.41 22.54 -7.67
N TYR A 25 4.14 22.92 -8.91
CA TYR A 25 3.11 23.89 -9.23
C TYR A 25 2.04 23.35 -10.16
N ILE A 26 0.79 23.76 -9.91
CA ILE A 26 -0.37 23.58 -10.78
C ILE A 26 -0.75 24.95 -11.35
N TYR A 27 -1.18 24.99 -12.59
CA TYR A 27 -1.62 26.20 -13.28
C TYR A 27 -3.03 26.00 -13.81
N ASP A 28 -3.91 26.95 -13.52
CA ASP A 28 -5.26 26.94 -14.08
C ASP A 28 -5.31 27.60 -15.48
N ARG A 29 -6.47 27.46 -16.12
CA ARG A 29 -6.75 28.05 -17.46
C ARG A 29 -6.62 29.58 -17.53
N TYR A 30 -6.59 30.26 -16.38
CA TYR A 30 -6.43 31.71 -16.29
C TYR A 30 -4.98 32.12 -16.01
N GLY A 31 -4.04 31.16 -16.01
CA GLY A 31 -2.63 31.39 -15.74
C GLY A 31 -2.27 31.56 -14.26
N ARG A 32 -3.21 31.37 -13.33
CA ARG A 32 -2.92 31.44 -11.90
C ARG A 32 -2.12 30.21 -11.48
N ARG A 33 -1.11 30.45 -10.67
CA ARG A 33 -0.20 29.42 -10.16
C ARG A 33 -0.56 29.04 -8.72
N TYR A 34 -0.62 27.76 -8.44
CA TYR A 34 -0.87 27.19 -7.12
C TYR A 34 0.31 26.31 -6.72
N LEU A 35 0.78 26.40 -5.47
CA LEU A 35 1.71 25.45 -4.90
C LEU A 35 0.94 24.16 -4.58
N ASP A 36 1.32 23.04 -5.19
CA ASP A 36 0.72 21.74 -4.93
C ASP A 36 1.40 21.04 -3.74
N SER A 37 0.90 21.29 -2.54
CA SER A 37 1.29 20.55 -1.34
C SER A 37 0.50 19.26 -1.16
N PHE A 38 -0.49 19.00 -2.01
CA PHE A 38 -1.31 17.78 -1.99
C PHE A 38 -0.64 16.62 -2.77
N SER A 39 0.09 16.97 -3.84
CA SER A 39 0.92 16.04 -4.63
C SER A 39 0.16 14.79 -5.12
N GLY A 40 -1.13 14.94 -5.47
CA GLY A 40 -1.99 13.81 -5.87
C GLY A 40 -2.16 12.76 -4.77
N ILE A 41 -2.27 13.17 -3.53
CA ILE A 41 -2.30 12.31 -2.32
C ILE A 41 -0.95 11.57 -2.13
N GLY A 42 0.17 12.29 -2.31
CA GLY A 42 1.53 11.75 -2.13
C GLY A 42 2.02 10.87 -3.29
N VAL A 43 1.44 11.01 -4.47
CA VAL A 43 1.83 10.28 -5.69
C VAL A 43 3.02 10.93 -6.39
N MET A 44 2.98 12.27 -6.56
CA MET A 44 3.95 13.02 -7.35
C MET A 44 5.20 13.35 -6.56
N SER A 45 5.94 12.32 -6.08
CA SER A 45 7.12 12.52 -5.23
C SER A 45 8.28 13.24 -5.95
N LEU A 46 8.37 13.14 -7.27
CA LEU A 46 9.35 13.85 -8.11
C LEU A 46 8.82 15.16 -8.69
N GLY A 47 7.59 15.54 -8.32
CA GLY A 47 6.88 16.66 -8.92
C GLY A 47 6.18 16.27 -10.24
N HIS A 48 5.36 17.21 -10.72
CA HIS A 48 4.64 17.07 -11.98
C HIS A 48 5.57 17.14 -13.19
N CYS A 49 5.31 16.29 -14.18
CA CYS A 49 6.00 16.30 -15.48
C CYS A 49 7.53 16.22 -15.35
N HIS A 50 8.04 15.39 -14.42
CA HIS A 50 9.49 15.20 -14.29
C HIS A 50 10.07 14.73 -15.64
N PRO A 51 11.09 15.41 -16.19
CA PRO A 51 11.54 15.16 -17.58
C PRO A 51 11.93 13.73 -17.86
N GLU A 52 12.70 13.09 -16.98
CA GLU A 52 13.14 11.68 -17.16
C GLU A 52 11.96 10.70 -17.08
N VAL A 53 11.02 10.92 -16.15
CA VAL A 53 9.82 10.08 -16.02
C VAL A 53 8.94 10.23 -17.25
N SER A 54 8.70 11.44 -17.71
CA SER A 54 7.92 11.72 -18.92
C SER A 54 8.55 11.08 -20.17
N ALA A 55 9.87 11.18 -20.29
CA ALA A 55 10.61 10.57 -21.41
C ALA A 55 10.49 9.02 -21.37
N ALA A 56 10.61 8.41 -20.18
CA ALA A 56 10.45 6.97 -20.03
C ALA A 56 9.03 6.50 -20.40
N PHE A 57 7.99 7.25 -20.02
CA PHE A 57 6.61 6.94 -20.43
C PHE A 57 6.43 7.01 -21.95
N ILE A 58 6.95 8.07 -22.60
CA ILE A 58 6.86 8.23 -24.04
C ILE A 58 7.61 7.10 -24.76
N ASP A 59 8.81 6.76 -24.31
CA ASP A 59 9.58 5.66 -24.87
C ASP A 59 8.81 4.34 -24.76
N LYS A 60 8.34 4.00 -23.56
CA LYS A 60 7.65 2.74 -23.31
C LYS A 60 6.38 2.62 -24.14
N ILE A 61 5.50 3.61 -24.14
CA ILE A 61 4.23 3.57 -24.87
C ILE A 61 4.42 3.58 -26.39
N SER A 62 5.54 4.13 -26.89
CA SER A 62 5.85 4.08 -28.33
C SER A 62 6.29 2.70 -28.80
N ARG A 63 6.78 1.84 -27.89
CA ARG A 63 7.15 0.45 -28.18
C ARG A 63 5.95 -0.49 -28.01
N TYR A 64 5.27 -0.42 -26.89
CA TYR A 64 4.04 -1.14 -26.57
C TYR A 64 3.39 -0.58 -25.28
N ALA A 65 2.07 -0.66 -25.20
CA ALA A 65 1.32 -0.20 -24.04
C ALA A 65 1.01 -1.33 -23.05
N HIS A 66 0.76 -2.56 -23.54
CA HIS A 66 0.38 -3.69 -22.70
C HIS A 66 0.75 -5.01 -23.35
N LEU A 67 1.39 -5.91 -22.59
CA LEU A 67 1.80 -7.23 -23.07
C LEU A 67 1.14 -8.39 -22.32
N SER A 68 0.50 -8.15 -21.19
CA SER A 68 0.07 -9.16 -20.21
C SER A 68 1.23 -9.87 -19.49
N ASN A 69 0.89 -10.64 -18.45
CA ASN A 69 1.88 -11.41 -17.66
C ASN A 69 2.44 -12.64 -18.39
N TYR A 70 2.00 -12.92 -19.62
CA TYR A 70 2.48 -14.07 -20.39
C TYR A 70 3.74 -13.77 -21.21
N PHE A 71 4.15 -12.52 -21.27
CA PHE A 71 5.39 -12.11 -21.93
C PHE A 71 6.37 -11.54 -20.92
N LEU A 72 7.65 -11.77 -21.16
CA LEU A 72 8.70 -11.20 -20.32
C LEU A 72 8.89 -9.72 -20.65
N ASP A 73 8.91 -8.90 -19.63
CA ASP A 73 9.24 -7.47 -19.70
C ASP A 73 10.47 -7.20 -18.81
N GLU A 74 11.58 -6.80 -19.42
CA GLU A 74 12.85 -6.59 -18.72
C GLU A 74 12.75 -5.45 -17.70
N ASP A 75 11.97 -4.40 -17.99
CA ASP A 75 11.75 -3.29 -17.06
C ASP A 75 11.00 -3.78 -15.80
N CYS A 76 9.99 -4.64 -16.01
CA CYS A 76 9.25 -5.26 -14.90
C CYS A 76 10.18 -6.11 -14.02
N ILE A 77 11.03 -6.95 -14.64
CA ILE A 77 12.00 -7.79 -13.92
C ILE A 77 12.97 -6.90 -13.13
N TYR A 78 13.51 -5.86 -13.78
CA TYR A 78 14.43 -4.92 -13.15
C TYR A 78 13.82 -4.22 -11.92
N VAL A 79 12.58 -3.74 -12.04
CA VAL A 79 11.88 -3.10 -10.92
C VAL A 79 11.61 -4.10 -9.80
N ALA A 80 11.19 -5.33 -10.12
CA ALA A 80 10.99 -6.39 -9.13
C ALA A 80 12.29 -6.68 -8.34
N ASP A 81 13.41 -6.84 -9.05
CA ASP A 81 14.73 -7.07 -8.43
C ASP A 81 15.14 -5.92 -7.51
N LYS A 82 14.90 -4.67 -7.93
CA LYS A 82 15.16 -3.48 -7.11
C LYS A 82 14.30 -3.45 -5.86
N LEU A 83 12.99 -3.67 -5.99
CA LEU A 83 12.08 -3.67 -4.84
C LEU A 83 12.48 -4.74 -3.81
N VAL A 84 12.83 -5.93 -4.25
CA VAL A 84 13.32 -6.98 -3.35
C VAL A 84 14.67 -6.58 -2.73
N SER A 85 15.64 -6.12 -3.53
CA SER A 85 16.97 -5.78 -3.05
C SER A 85 16.98 -4.69 -1.98
N PHE A 86 16.07 -3.73 -2.06
CA PHE A 86 15.94 -2.66 -1.06
C PHE A 86 15.53 -3.16 0.32
N SER A 87 14.95 -4.34 0.43
CA SER A 87 14.64 -4.97 1.72
C SER A 87 15.86 -5.63 2.37
N GLY A 88 16.90 -5.90 1.60
CA GLY A 88 18.07 -6.71 2.03
C GLY A 88 17.80 -8.21 2.14
N LYS A 89 16.63 -8.66 1.70
CA LYS A 89 16.16 -10.06 1.76
C LYS A 89 16.01 -10.66 0.36
N LYS A 90 15.71 -11.96 0.31
CA LYS A 90 15.16 -12.61 -0.89
C LYS A 90 13.64 -12.40 -0.94
N GLY A 91 13.06 -12.49 -2.13
CA GLY A 91 11.60 -12.34 -2.23
C GLY A 91 11.10 -12.41 -3.66
N LYS A 92 9.80 -12.16 -3.81
CA LYS A 92 9.10 -12.11 -5.09
C LYS A 92 8.13 -10.95 -5.08
N VAL A 93 7.89 -10.37 -6.24
CA VAL A 93 6.97 -9.24 -6.42
C VAL A 93 5.76 -9.70 -7.23
N PHE A 94 4.58 -9.35 -6.75
CA PHE A 94 3.37 -9.36 -7.54
C PHE A 94 2.96 -7.91 -7.80
N PHE A 95 3.02 -7.49 -9.06
CA PHE A 95 2.58 -6.16 -9.44
C PHE A 95 1.06 -6.06 -9.48
N THR A 96 0.56 -4.86 -9.24
CA THR A 96 -0.87 -4.51 -9.22
C THR A 96 -1.06 -3.11 -9.82
N ASN A 97 -2.31 -2.63 -9.93
CA ASN A 97 -2.59 -1.30 -10.47
C ASN A 97 -2.82 -0.24 -9.37
N SER A 98 -2.94 -0.69 -8.13
CA SER A 98 -3.27 0.18 -6.99
C SER A 98 -2.82 -0.42 -5.67
N GLY A 99 -2.75 0.43 -4.63
CA GLY A 99 -2.44 -0.03 -3.27
C GLY A 99 -3.51 -0.95 -2.70
N THR A 100 -4.79 -0.71 -3.03
CA THR A 100 -5.87 -1.62 -2.57
C THR A 100 -5.72 -3.01 -3.16
N GLU A 101 -5.31 -3.16 -4.43
CA GLU A 101 -5.02 -4.47 -5.04
C GLU A 101 -3.78 -5.13 -4.41
N ALA A 102 -2.76 -4.36 -4.03
CA ALA A 102 -1.61 -4.89 -3.29
C ALA A 102 -2.04 -5.42 -1.91
N THR A 103 -2.94 -4.71 -1.22
CA THR A 103 -3.55 -5.18 0.03
C THR A 103 -4.37 -6.45 -0.19
N GLU A 104 -5.15 -6.54 -1.26
CA GLU A 104 -5.91 -7.75 -1.61
C GLU A 104 -4.98 -8.97 -1.85
N ALA A 105 -3.84 -8.77 -2.52
CA ALA A 105 -2.84 -9.83 -2.69
C ALA A 105 -2.28 -10.30 -1.34
N ALA A 106 -1.96 -9.38 -0.44
CA ALA A 106 -1.52 -9.71 0.92
C ALA A 106 -2.61 -10.45 1.71
N LEU A 107 -3.85 -9.97 1.66
CA LEU A 107 -5.01 -10.63 2.32
C LEU A 107 -5.24 -12.04 1.78
N LYS A 108 -5.11 -12.26 0.48
CA LYS A 108 -5.22 -13.61 -0.11
C LYS A 108 -4.11 -14.54 0.39
N ALA A 109 -2.88 -14.04 0.52
CA ALA A 109 -1.79 -14.82 1.11
C ALA A 109 -2.10 -15.20 2.57
N VAL A 110 -2.57 -14.24 3.38
CA VAL A 110 -3.01 -14.49 4.75
C VAL A 110 -4.12 -15.53 4.79
N LYS A 111 -5.15 -15.40 3.95
CA LYS A 111 -6.27 -16.35 3.90
C LYS A 111 -5.81 -17.75 3.51
N LYS A 112 -4.85 -17.85 2.59
CA LYS A 112 -4.33 -19.14 2.12
C LYS A 112 -3.59 -19.93 3.21
N ILE A 113 -2.87 -19.24 4.10
CA ILE A 113 -2.17 -19.90 5.23
C ILE A 113 -3.03 -20.00 6.49
N SER A 114 -4.18 -19.34 6.53
CA SER A 114 -5.08 -19.37 7.69
C SER A 114 -5.66 -20.76 7.91
N THR A 115 -5.82 -21.11 9.16
CA THR A 115 -6.49 -22.35 9.61
C THR A 115 -7.76 -22.01 10.39
N ALA A 116 -8.54 -23.00 10.78
CA ALA A 116 -9.72 -22.79 11.61
C ALA A 116 -9.38 -22.08 12.95
N CYS A 117 -8.19 -22.35 13.50
CA CYS A 117 -7.75 -21.78 14.77
C CYS A 117 -6.88 -20.52 14.60
N LYS A 118 -6.06 -20.41 13.54
CA LYS A 118 -5.15 -19.29 13.31
C LYS A 118 -5.61 -18.49 12.10
N ASN A 119 -6.52 -17.54 12.31
CA ASN A 119 -7.18 -16.80 11.22
C ASN A 119 -7.49 -15.33 11.53
N LYS A 120 -7.15 -14.85 12.73
CA LYS A 120 -7.37 -13.44 13.08
C LYS A 120 -6.38 -12.52 12.35
N ILE A 121 -6.90 -11.43 11.82
CA ILE A 121 -6.13 -10.39 11.13
C ILE A 121 -6.22 -9.13 11.95
N VAL A 122 -5.10 -8.70 12.50
CA VAL A 122 -5.00 -7.47 13.29
C VAL A 122 -4.69 -6.29 12.39
N PHE A 123 -5.31 -5.16 12.64
CA PHE A 123 -5.02 -3.86 12.02
C PHE A 123 -5.26 -2.74 13.05
N PHE A 124 -4.94 -1.49 12.70
CA PHE A 124 -4.96 -0.42 13.69
C PHE A 124 -5.97 0.67 13.33
N LYS A 125 -6.57 1.25 14.37
CA LYS A 125 -7.48 2.40 14.25
C LYS A 125 -6.79 3.53 13.48
N ASN A 126 -7.57 4.21 12.63
CA ASN A 126 -7.11 5.25 11.69
C ASN A 126 -6.12 4.76 10.63
N GLY A 127 -5.89 3.44 10.50
CA GLY A 127 -5.15 2.85 9.39
C GLY A 127 -5.96 2.85 8.10
N PHE A 128 -5.30 3.05 6.96
CA PHE A 128 -5.95 3.08 5.65
C PHE A 128 -5.24 2.13 4.67
N HIS A 129 -5.93 1.05 4.30
CA HIS A 129 -5.36 0.01 3.45
C HIS A 129 -6.08 -0.18 2.10
N GLY A 130 -7.10 0.61 1.82
CA GLY A 130 -7.82 0.59 0.53
C GLY A 130 -9.33 0.68 0.63
N ARG A 131 -10.01 0.57 -0.53
CA ARG A 131 -11.46 0.75 -0.68
C ARG A 131 -12.19 -0.44 -1.29
N THR A 132 -11.52 -1.52 -1.70
CA THR A 132 -12.17 -2.79 -2.04
C THR A 132 -12.71 -3.44 -0.76
N LEU A 133 -13.69 -4.33 -0.86
CA LEU A 133 -14.32 -4.92 0.32
C LEU A 133 -13.33 -5.68 1.22
N GLY A 134 -12.35 -6.37 0.62
CA GLY A 134 -11.30 -7.03 1.38
C GLY A 134 -10.36 -6.04 2.07
N ALA A 135 -9.81 -5.07 1.34
CA ALA A 135 -8.96 -4.04 1.93
C ALA A 135 -9.70 -3.16 2.95
N LEU A 136 -11.02 -2.92 2.71
CA LEU A 136 -11.86 -2.19 3.63
C LEU A 136 -12.05 -2.94 4.96
N SER A 137 -11.95 -4.26 4.95
CA SER A 137 -12.08 -5.10 6.15
C SER A 137 -10.94 -4.91 7.17
N VAL A 138 -9.82 -4.38 6.73
CA VAL A 138 -8.67 -4.04 7.57
C VAL A 138 -8.45 -2.52 7.67
N ASN A 139 -9.48 -1.73 7.39
CA ASN A 139 -9.43 -0.27 7.42
C ASN A 139 -9.93 0.27 8.77
N GLY A 140 -9.13 1.11 9.42
CA GLY A 140 -9.37 1.61 10.77
C GLY A 140 -10.32 2.81 10.87
N PHE A 141 -11.04 3.17 9.79
CA PHE A 141 -11.99 4.28 9.75
C PHE A 141 -13.43 3.78 9.75
N GLU A 142 -14.10 3.85 10.88
CA GLU A 142 -15.50 3.37 11.04
C GLU A 142 -16.48 4.01 10.07
N ASN A 143 -16.32 5.30 9.76
CA ASN A 143 -17.16 6.01 8.80
C ASN A 143 -17.01 5.49 7.36
N LEU A 144 -15.94 4.78 7.04
CA LEU A 144 -15.73 4.14 5.74
C LEU A 144 -16.26 2.70 5.70
N THR A 145 -16.24 2.00 6.83
CA THR A 145 -16.56 0.57 6.91
C THR A 145 -18.01 0.29 7.27
N GLY A 146 -18.62 1.10 8.12
CA GLY A 146 -19.90 0.81 8.76
C GLY A 146 -21.06 0.54 7.81
N GLN A 147 -21.08 1.18 6.64
CA GLN A 147 -22.16 1.03 5.65
C GLN A 147 -22.03 -0.25 4.80
N PHE A 148 -20.88 -0.94 4.87
CA PHE A 148 -20.56 -2.11 4.03
C PHE A 148 -20.51 -3.42 4.81
N MET A 149 -21.03 -3.42 6.04
CA MET A 149 -21.06 -4.62 6.87
C MET A 149 -22.10 -5.66 6.35
N PRO A 150 -21.84 -6.97 6.42
CA PRO A 150 -20.61 -7.58 6.97
C PRO A 150 -19.46 -7.58 5.99
N LEU A 151 -18.27 -7.24 6.46
CA LEU A 151 -17.01 -7.33 5.73
C LEU A 151 -16.33 -8.69 6.00
N LEU A 152 -15.05 -8.83 5.63
CA LEU A 152 -14.27 -10.04 5.89
C LEU A 152 -14.25 -10.31 7.41
N GLY A 153 -14.67 -11.50 7.83
CA GLY A 153 -14.66 -11.87 9.24
C GLY A 153 -13.26 -12.09 9.82
N ASN A 154 -13.20 -12.19 11.14
CA ASN A 154 -11.97 -12.43 11.91
C ASN A 154 -10.93 -11.29 11.85
N THR A 155 -11.37 -10.07 11.56
CA THR A 155 -10.54 -8.88 11.66
C THR A 155 -10.66 -8.24 13.04
N VAL A 156 -9.56 -7.71 13.56
CA VAL A 156 -9.47 -7.10 14.90
C VAL A 156 -8.78 -5.76 14.81
N CYS A 157 -9.49 -4.71 15.20
CA CYS A 157 -8.96 -3.35 15.24
C CYS A 157 -8.42 -3.04 16.62
N LEU A 158 -7.14 -2.65 16.71
CA LEU A 158 -6.51 -2.20 17.96
C LEU A 158 -6.12 -0.71 17.84
N ASN A 159 -5.92 -0.05 18.98
CA ASN A 159 -5.40 1.32 18.97
C ASN A 159 -3.90 1.32 18.64
N ILE A 160 -3.50 2.18 17.71
CA ILE A 160 -2.08 2.33 17.38
C ILE A 160 -1.34 2.97 18.55
N ASN A 161 -0.10 2.53 18.79
CA ASN A 161 0.77 2.98 19.87
C ASN A 161 0.26 2.69 21.29
N ASP A 162 -0.81 1.90 21.44
CA ASP A 162 -1.28 1.40 22.72
C ASP A 162 -0.61 0.04 23.03
N CYS A 163 0.48 0.13 23.78
CA CYS A 163 1.28 -1.03 24.15
C CYS A 163 0.54 -1.98 25.10
N GLU A 164 -0.33 -1.46 25.97
CA GLU A 164 -1.08 -2.26 26.95
C GLU A 164 -2.19 -3.05 26.27
N GLU A 165 -2.93 -2.40 25.35
CA GLU A 165 -3.96 -3.08 24.56
C GLU A 165 -3.35 -4.18 23.69
N LEU A 166 -2.20 -3.91 23.02
CA LEU A 166 -1.49 -4.91 22.22
C LEU A 166 -1.06 -6.10 23.09
N ASP A 167 -0.44 -5.85 24.25
CA ASP A 167 -0.01 -6.92 25.14
C ASP A 167 -1.19 -7.76 25.63
N LYS A 168 -2.29 -7.14 26.03
CA LYS A 168 -3.52 -7.82 26.46
C LYS A 168 -4.09 -8.68 25.34
N TYR A 169 -4.20 -8.12 24.13
CA TYR A 169 -4.70 -8.87 22.99
C TYR A 169 -3.80 -10.07 22.66
N MET A 170 -2.50 -9.88 22.63
CA MET A 170 -1.55 -10.96 22.30
C MET A 170 -1.49 -12.05 23.37
N LEU A 171 -1.66 -11.71 24.64
CA LEU A 171 -1.74 -12.70 25.73
C LEU A 171 -2.87 -13.72 25.50
N GLU A 172 -4.01 -13.27 24.97
CA GLU A 172 -5.20 -14.10 24.78
C GLU A 172 -5.27 -14.73 23.36
N ASN A 173 -4.68 -14.07 22.35
CA ASN A 173 -4.94 -14.35 20.94
C ASN A 173 -3.70 -14.65 20.10
N ALA A 174 -2.52 -14.75 20.70
CA ALA A 174 -1.26 -14.97 19.97
C ALA A 174 -1.33 -16.16 19.00
N GLN A 175 -1.86 -17.29 19.45
CA GLN A 175 -1.98 -18.51 18.66
C GLN A 175 -3.05 -18.42 17.56
N ASN A 176 -3.98 -17.49 17.67
CA ASN A 176 -5.09 -17.31 16.73
C ASN A 176 -4.79 -16.22 15.68
N THR A 177 -3.74 -15.42 15.90
CA THR A 177 -3.34 -14.32 15.01
C THR A 177 -2.59 -14.87 13.80
N ALA A 178 -3.18 -14.69 12.62
CA ALA A 178 -2.59 -15.10 11.35
C ALA A 178 -1.77 -13.98 10.71
N ALA A 179 -2.18 -12.73 10.91
CA ALA A 179 -1.49 -11.58 10.32
C ALA A 179 -1.72 -10.28 11.10
N MET A 180 -0.82 -9.33 10.89
CA MET A 180 -0.93 -7.96 11.37
C MET A 180 -0.58 -6.99 10.24
N PHE A 181 -1.50 -6.06 9.93
CA PHE A 181 -1.28 -4.97 8.99
C PHE A 181 -0.86 -3.71 9.75
N VAL A 182 0.23 -3.10 9.34
CA VAL A 182 0.75 -1.88 9.96
C VAL A 182 1.23 -0.88 8.92
N GLU A 183 0.82 0.38 9.07
CA GLU A 183 1.49 1.52 8.43
C GLU A 183 2.56 2.01 9.42
N PRO A 184 3.86 2.03 9.06
CA PRO A 184 4.89 2.61 9.94
C PRO A 184 4.65 4.10 10.25
N ILE A 185 3.94 4.79 9.33
CA ILE A 185 3.37 6.11 9.53
C ILE A 185 1.97 6.10 8.93
N GLN A 186 0.95 6.25 9.76
CA GLN A 186 -0.43 6.39 9.27
C GLN A 186 -0.64 7.74 8.60
N GLY A 187 -0.55 7.75 7.26
CA GLY A 187 -0.70 8.99 6.51
C GLY A 187 -2.10 9.58 6.61
N SER A 188 -3.12 8.79 6.28
CA SER A 188 -4.54 9.19 6.36
C SER A 188 -5.01 9.40 7.80
N GLY A 189 -4.39 8.78 8.77
CA GLY A 189 -4.66 8.90 10.20
C GLY A 189 -4.17 10.21 10.83
N GLY A 190 -3.55 11.11 10.04
CA GLY A 190 -3.05 12.39 10.51
C GLY A 190 -1.53 12.47 10.63
N VAL A 191 -0.81 11.70 9.81
CA VAL A 191 0.66 11.58 9.79
C VAL A 191 1.17 11.11 11.16
N LEU A 192 0.59 10.04 11.65
CA LEU A 192 0.88 9.46 12.96
C LEU A 192 1.96 8.37 12.85
N PRO A 193 3.19 8.61 13.31
CA PRO A 193 4.24 7.60 13.31
C PRO A 193 4.05 6.57 14.41
N LEU A 194 4.56 5.36 14.19
CA LEU A 194 4.73 4.38 15.27
C LEU A 194 5.69 4.93 16.32
N THR A 195 5.41 4.63 17.60
CA THR A 195 6.44 4.75 18.62
C THR A 195 7.44 3.61 18.50
N ARG A 196 8.69 3.88 18.87
CA ARG A 196 9.73 2.82 18.84
C ARG A 196 9.38 1.64 19.74
N GLU A 197 8.78 1.93 20.90
CA GLU A 197 8.35 0.91 21.85
C GLU A 197 7.27 0.01 21.26
N PHE A 198 6.25 0.60 20.61
CA PHE A 198 5.17 -0.15 19.99
C PHE A 198 5.69 -1.04 18.86
N ALA A 199 6.58 -0.51 18.01
CA ALA A 199 7.23 -1.27 16.97
C ALA A 199 8.07 -2.44 17.52
N GLN A 200 8.79 -2.24 18.63
CA GLN A 200 9.52 -3.32 19.32
C GLN A 200 8.59 -4.43 19.81
N LYS A 201 7.42 -4.07 20.33
CA LYS A 201 6.42 -5.07 20.78
C LYS A 201 5.84 -5.85 19.61
N ILE A 202 5.48 -5.16 18.51
CA ILE A 202 5.02 -5.84 17.29
C ILE A 202 6.06 -6.85 16.83
N GLU A 203 7.32 -6.44 16.70
CA GLU A 203 8.41 -7.30 16.23
C GLU A 203 8.67 -8.47 17.19
N LYS A 204 8.60 -8.25 18.50
CA LYS A 204 8.70 -9.31 19.49
C LYS A 204 7.62 -10.36 19.27
N TYR A 205 6.35 -9.95 19.19
CA TYR A 205 5.24 -10.87 18.98
C TYR A 205 5.27 -11.53 17.60
N HIS A 206 5.72 -10.81 16.57
CA HIS A 206 5.92 -11.38 15.24
C HIS A 206 6.87 -12.59 15.30
N LYS A 207 8.02 -12.45 15.94
CA LYS A 207 9.01 -13.54 16.11
C LYS A 207 8.50 -14.70 16.95
N GLU A 208 7.83 -14.39 18.06
CA GLU A 208 7.35 -15.39 19.01
C GLU A 208 6.15 -16.19 18.45
N CYS A 209 5.21 -15.52 17.78
CA CYS A 209 3.92 -16.09 17.37
C CYS A 209 3.85 -16.43 15.87
N ARG A 210 4.84 -15.99 15.07
CA ARG A 210 4.96 -16.31 13.65
C ARG A 210 3.67 -16.04 12.86
N PHE A 211 3.05 -14.89 13.06
CA PHE A 211 2.03 -14.37 12.17
C PHE A 211 2.70 -13.63 10.99
N LEU A 212 2.01 -13.43 9.88
CA LEU A 212 2.52 -12.59 8.81
C LEU A 212 2.45 -11.11 9.22
N LEU A 213 3.58 -10.43 9.20
CA LEU A 213 3.66 -8.99 9.38
C LEU A 213 3.64 -8.30 8.00
N ILE A 214 2.60 -7.52 7.76
CA ILE A 214 2.42 -6.76 6.53
C ILE A 214 2.72 -5.29 6.82
N SER A 215 3.78 -4.74 6.20
CA SER A 215 4.06 -3.31 6.22
C SER A 215 3.38 -2.63 5.05
N ASP A 216 2.41 -1.76 5.34
CA ASP A 216 1.81 -0.93 4.31
C ASP A 216 2.67 0.31 4.06
N GLU A 217 3.37 0.28 2.94
CA GLU A 217 4.29 1.32 2.48
C GLU A 217 3.69 2.17 1.34
N VAL A 218 2.39 2.01 1.08
CA VAL A 218 1.70 2.69 -0.02
C VAL A 218 1.85 4.20 0.05
N GLN A 219 1.83 4.78 1.24
CA GLN A 219 2.02 6.23 1.40
C GLN A 219 3.39 6.61 1.95
N ALA A 220 3.94 5.85 2.87
CA ALA A 220 5.16 6.20 3.60
C ALA A 220 6.45 5.66 2.96
N GLY A 221 6.35 4.75 2.00
CA GLY A 221 7.49 4.12 1.32
C GLY A 221 8.14 4.97 0.24
N LEU A 222 9.05 4.34 -0.47
CA LEU A 222 9.76 4.86 -1.65
C LEU A 222 10.46 6.21 -1.39
N GLY A 223 11.18 6.28 -0.27
CA GLY A 223 12.05 7.41 0.06
C GLY A 223 11.38 8.54 0.86
N ARG A 224 10.06 8.51 1.07
CA ARG A 224 9.32 9.59 1.75
C ARG A 224 9.82 9.89 3.16
N THR A 225 10.34 8.90 3.86
CA THR A 225 10.82 9.00 5.24
C THR A 225 12.34 9.01 5.36
N GLY A 226 13.06 9.16 4.24
CA GLY A 226 14.52 9.13 4.18
C GLY A 226 15.11 7.70 4.07
N LYS A 227 14.28 6.68 4.13
CA LYS A 227 14.61 5.29 3.80
C LYS A 227 13.73 4.82 2.65
N ILE A 228 14.16 3.80 1.90
CA ILE A 228 13.35 3.27 0.79
C ILE A 228 12.02 2.76 1.31
N TYR A 229 12.04 1.97 2.37
CA TYR A 229 10.84 1.56 3.10
C TYR A 229 10.79 2.24 4.46
N SER A 230 9.63 2.75 4.84
CA SER A 230 9.46 3.48 6.10
C SER A 230 9.68 2.59 7.32
N TYR A 231 9.36 1.29 7.23
CA TYR A 231 9.62 0.32 8.31
C TYR A 231 11.10 0.24 8.68
N GLN A 232 12.03 0.56 7.77
CA GLN A 232 13.48 0.55 8.03
C GLN A 232 13.92 1.60 9.07
N ASN A 233 13.05 2.52 9.46
CA ASN A 233 13.28 3.43 10.58
C ASN A 233 12.93 2.82 11.94
N TYR A 234 12.35 1.63 11.95
CA TYR A 234 11.83 0.92 13.11
C TYR A 234 12.47 -0.47 13.22
N PRO A 235 12.43 -1.09 14.41
CA PRO A 235 12.85 -2.49 14.57
C PRO A 235 11.76 -3.46 14.09
N LEU A 236 11.34 -3.32 12.83
CA LEU A 236 10.35 -4.18 12.18
C LEU A 236 11.01 -4.98 11.07
N ASP A 237 10.58 -6.22 10.91
CA ASP A 237 11.08 -7.15 9.90
C ASP A 237 9.92 -7.82 9.14
N PRO A 238 9.19 -7.08 8.28
CA PRO A 238 7.97 -7.56 7.66
C PRO A 238 8.21 -8.72 6.69
N ASP A 239 7.16 -9.56 6.53
CA ASP A 239 7.08 -10.63 5.55
C ASP A 239 6.55 -10.13 4.21
N ILE A 240 5.63 -9.16 4.23
CA ILE A 240 5.02 -8.61 3.02
C ILE A 240 5.04 -7.08 3.11
N ILE A 241 5.34 -6.44 1.98
CA ILE A 241 5.31 -4.99 1.83
C ILE A 241 4.29 -4.64 0.74
N THR A 242 3.36 -3.72 1.01
CA THR A 242 2.47 -3.19 -0.02
C THR A 242 2.92 -1.81 -0.48
N LEU A 243 2.90 -1.58 -1.78
CA LEU A 243 3.40 -0.37 -2.43
C LEU A 243 2.41 0.13 -3.48
N ALA A 244 2.38 1.43 -3.71
CA ALA A 244 1.69 2.09 -4.84
C ALA A 244 2.11 3.56 -4.93
N LYS A 245 1.15 4.42 -5.27
CA LYS A 245 1.33 5.89 -5.31
C LYS A 245 2.57 6.31 -6.10
N SER A 246 3.65 6.72 -5.42
CA SER A 246 4.87 7.18 -6.07
C SER A 246 5.60 6.11 -6.91
N LEU A 247 5.27 4.82 -6.73
CA LEU A 247 5.86 3.73 -7.50
C LEU A 247 5.66 3.91 -9.01
N GLY A 248 4.47 4.36 -9.42
CA GLY A 248 4.12 4.55 -10.82
C GLY A 248 4.50 5.90 -11.42
N GLY A 249 5.16 6.80 -10.65
CA GLY A 249 5.56 8.12 -11.17
C GLY A 249 4.41 9.00 -11.66
N GLY A 250 3.18 8.72 -11.24
CA GLY A 250 1.93 9.38 -11.66
C GLY A 250 0.95 8.47 -12.39
N LEU A 251 1.39 7.29 -12.87
CA LEU A 251 0.53 6.28 -13.48
C LEU A 251 0.07 5.24 -12.43
N PRO A 252 -1.07 4.56 -12.68
CA PRO A 252 -1.55 3.50 -11.81
C PRO A 252 -0.57 2.32 -11.76
N LEU A 253 0.10 2.14 -10.64
CA LEU A 253 0.99 1.02 -10.37
C LEU A 253 0.99 0.74 -8.87
N GLY A 254 0.93 -0.53 -8.51
CA GLY A 254 1.14 -1.02 -7.15
C GLY A 254 1.97 -2.29 -7.15
N ALA A 255 2.38 -2.73 -5.99
CA ALA A 255 3.10 -3.98 -5.82
C ALA A 255 2.86 -4.56 -4.42
N ALA A 256 2.81 -5.88 -4.34
CA ALA A 256 2.98 -6.64 -3.11
C ALA A 256 4.33 -7.37 -3.20
N VAL A 257 5.25 -7.04 -2.31
CA VAL A 257 6.58 -7.66 -2.21
C VAL A 257 6.51 -8.71 -1.10
N PHE A 258 6.66 -9.96 -1.47
CA PHE A 258 6.64 -11.11 -0.58
C PHE A 258 8.09 -11.49 -0.28
N LEU A 259 8.48 -11.41 0.97
CA LEU A 259 9.86 -11.62 1.42
C LEU A 259 10.04 -13.03 2.00
N GLU A 260 11.22 -13.61 1.77
CA GLU A 260 11.64 -14.92 2.27
C GLU A 260 10.57 -16.01 1.99
N GLU A 261 10.15 -16.74 3.00
CA GLU A 261 9.19 -17.85 2.86
C GLU A 261 7.81 -17.39 2.35
N SER A 262 7.43 -16.13 2.61
CA SER A 262 6.15 -15.60 2.14
C SER A 262 6.06 -15.59 0.60
N GLY A 263 7.20 -15.49 -0.08
CA GLY A 263 7.31 -15.56 -1.55
C GLY A 263 6.87 -16.89 -2.17
N ASN A 264 6.57 -17.89 -1.35
CA ASN A 264 6.10 -19.21 -1.78
C ASN A 264 4.63 -19.49 -1.45
N ILE A 265 3.93 -18.53 -0.80
CA ILE A 265 2.54 -18.72 -0.37
C ILE A 265 1.59 -18.76 -1.57
N LEU A 266 1.64 -17.73 -2.42
CA LEU A 266 0.79 -17.66 -3.61
C LEU A 266 1.49 -18.31 -4.81
N LYS A 267 0.72 -19.07 -5.59
CA LYS A 267 1.16 -19.76 -6.80
C LYS A 267 0.05 -19.68 -7.85
N ASP A 268 0.37 -19.96 -9.10
CA ASP A 268 -0.63 -20.11 -10.15
C ASP A 268 -1.62 -21.25 -9.79
N PRO A 269 -2.94 -21.02 -9.86
CA PRO A 269 -3.69 -19.83 -10.31
C PRO A 269 -4.27 -18.98 -9.13
N ASP A 270 -3.62 -18.90 -8.00
CA ASP A 270 -4.19 -18.29 -6.78
C ASP A 270 -4.62 -16.82 -6.95
N HIS A 271 -3.87 -16.06 -7.75
CA HIS A 271 -4.12 -14.63 -7.94
C HIS A 271 -3.67 -14.18 -9.32
N GLY A 272 -4.24 -13.08 -9.82
CA GLY A 272 -3.90 -12.53 -11.12
C GLY A 272 -4.52 -11.15 -11.35
N SER A 273 -3.98 -10.45 -12.33
CA SER A 273 -4.50 -9.18 -12.84
C SER A 273 -4.16 -9.05 -14.31
N THR A 274 -5.07 -8.56 -15.13
CA THR A 274 -4.83 -8.36 -16.58
C THR A 274 -3.78 -7.29 -16.83
N PHE A 275 -3.87 -6.16 -16.11
CA PHE A 275 -3.03 -4.98 -16.33
C PHE A 275 -1.81 -4.90 -15.39
N ALA A 276 -1.47 -5.93 -14.70
CA ALA A 276 -0.28 -5.95 -13.87
C ALA A 276 0.73 -6.97 -14.42
N PRO A 277 1.99 -6.55 -14.64
CA PRO A 277 2.53 -5.18 -14.55
C PRO A 277 2.14 -4.30 -15.75
N ASN A 278 2.04 -3.00 -15.48
CA ASN A 278 1.82 -1.97 -16.50
C ASN A 278 3.10 -1.21 -16.78
#